data_4db26ccfecd5a362f045e01db46ad445
#
_entry.id   4db26ccfecd5a362f045e01db46ad445
#
_cell.length_a   1.000
_cell.length_b   1.000
_cell.length_c   1.000
_cell.angle_alpha   90.00
_cell.angle_beta   90.00
_cell.angle_gamma   90.00
#
_symmetry.space_group_name_H-M   'P 1'
#
loop_
_entity.id
_entity.type
_entity.pdbx_description
1 polymer ?
#
loop_
_entity_poly.entity_id
_entity_poly.type
_entity_poly.pdbx_seq_one_letter_code
_entity_poly.pdbx_strand_id
1 'polypeptide(L)'
;MEMVNIKINNMPLSVPKGISILEATRMAGIEIPTLCYLKKINEIGACRICMVEVKGARSLVTACVYPVNEGMEIFTNTERVRKSRKMTLELILSTHDRKCLSCVRSGTCELQQLCKEFGVDDEGRFDGANPVHEYDDSAIHMIRDNGKCILCRRCVAACQAQHISVIGANARGFDTHIGSAFERPLDSVACVSCGQCIVNCPTGAIYEKDDTAKVLEAINDPEKFVVVHTAPSIRVTLGECFGMHIGTNVQGKMVAALRRLGFDKVFDTDFGADLTIVEEANEFLGRVQNGGVLPMITSCSPGWIKYCEHYYPDMLDHLSSCKSPQQMSGAIIKTWYAEKMGIDPKDIVVVGIMPCTAKKFETKRDDQAASGYPDVDYSLTTRELGRMIESAGIYFKHLPDEEFDNPLGDSTGAAVIFGATGGVMEAALRTAVEKLSGEELKSLDFTEVRGTDGI
;
A
#
# COMPACT_ATOMS: atom_id res chain seq x y z
N MET A 1 -20.61 29.00 3.31
CA MET A 1 -21.45 27.78 3.46
C MET A 1 -22.54 28.08 4.47
N GLU A 2 -23.75 27.60 4.25
CA GLU A 2 -24.85 27.72 5.21
C GLU A 2 -24.54 26.86 6.43
N MET A 3 -24.70 27.43 7.63
CA MET A 3 -24.42 26.73 8.90
C MET A 3 -25.77 26.32 9.54
N VAL A 4 -25.76 25.19 10.22
CA VAL A 4 -26.87 24.67 11.00
C VAL A 4 -26.45 24.45 12.45
N ASN A 5 -27.37 24.69 13.39
CA ASN A 5 -27.14 24.50 14.82
C ASN A 5 -27.72 23.16 15.23
N ILE A 6 -26.89 22.32 15.85
CA ILE A 6 -27.25 20.98 16.32
C ILE A 6 -26.79 20.80 17.75
N LYS A 7 -27.23 19.73 18.38
CA LYS A 7 -26.69 19.29 19.68
C LYS A 7 -26.15 17.88 19.55
N ILE A 8 -24.93 17.66 20.05
CA ILE A 8 -24.32 16.32 20.14
C ILE A 8 -24.07 16.02 21.64
N ASN A 9 -24.71 14.98 22.17
CA ASN A 9 -24.64 14.64 23.61
C ASN A 9 -24.91 15.86 24.50
N ASN A 10 -25.92 16.66 24.18
CA ASN A 10 -26.31 17.92 24.81
C ASN A 10 -25.34 19.11 24.59
N MET A 11 -24.21 18.93 23.91
CA MET A 11 -23.32 20.03 23.53
C MET A 11 -23.86 20.74 22.26
N PRO A 12 -24.09 22.08 22.32
CA PRO A 12 -24.44 22.83 21.11
C PRO A 12 -23.24 22.96 20.20
N LEU A 13 -23.47 22.82 18.89
CA LEU A 13 -22.44 22.92 17.86
C LEU A 13 -23.04 23.55 16.59
N SER A 14 -22.31 24.47 15.97
CA SER A 14 -22.64 25.01 14.64
C SER A 14 -21.76 24.37 13.61
N VAL A 15 -22.35 23.76 12.58
CA VAL A 15 -21.65 22.97 11.55
C VAL A 15 -22.17 23.30 10.17
N PRO A 16 -21.40 23.06 9.10
CA PRO A 16 -21.86 23.21 7.73
C PRO A 16 -23.10 22.32 7.46
N LYS A 17 -24.11 22.89 6.81
CA LYS A 17 -25.30 22.15 6.40
C LYS A 17 -24.95 21.03 5.43
N GLY A 18 -25.56 19.87 5.61
CA GLY A 18 -25.42 18.73 4.70
C GLY A 18 -24.22 17.82 4.92
N ILE A 19 -23.32 18.15 5.85
CA ILE A 19 -22.30 17.18 6.26
C ILE A 19 -22.95 16.00 6.99
N SER A 20 -22.26 14.85 7.03
CA SER A 20 -22.76 13.69 7.78
C SER A 20 -22.68 13.89 9.30
N ILE A 21 -23.53 13.18 10.06
CA ILE A 21 -23.44 13.17 11.53
C ILE A 21 -22.03 12.74 11.97
N LEU A 22 -21.41 11.78 11.27
CA LEU A 22 -20.04 11.33 11.56
C LEU A 22 -19.01 12.47 11.46
N GLU A 23 -19.12 13.29 10.42
CA GLU A 23 -18.22 14.45 10.28
C GLU A 23 -18.49 15.52 11.34
N ALA A 24 -19.77 15.79 11.64
CA ALA A 24 -20.15 16.72 12.70
C ALA A 24 -19.62 16.28 14.10
N THR A 25 -19.68 14.96 14.40
CA THR A 25 -19.15 14.44 15.67
C THR A 25 -17.63 14.52 15.74
N ARG A 26 -16.92 14.31 14.64
CA ARG A 26 -15.46 14.51 14.59
C ARG A 26 -15.06 15.96 14.83
N MET A 27 -15.83 16.93 14.30
CA MET A 27 -15.61 18.35 14.61
C MET A 27 -15.83 18.67 16.10
N ALA A 28 -16.66 17.90 16.79
CA ALA A 28 -16.89 18.00 18.23
C ALA A 28 -15.86 17.20 19.08
N GLY A 29 -14.85 16.59 18.46
CA GLY A 29 -13.88 15.74 19.15
C GLY A 29 -14.45 14.39 19.62
N ILE A 30 -15.58 13.96 19.05
CA ILE A 30 -16.23 12.69 19.37
C ILE A 30 -15.99 11.70 18.24
N GLU A 31 -15.35 10.59 18.53
CA GLU A 31 -15.12 9.52 17.59
C GLU A 31 -16.26 8.49 17.63
N ILE A 32 -16.90 8.26 16.48
CA ILE A 32 -17.86 7.19 16.29
C ILE A 32 -17.17 6.07 15.49
N PRO A 33 -17.22 4.81 15.98
CA PRO A 33 -16.57 3.69 15.31
C PRO A 33 -17.19 3.40 13.94
N THR A 34 -16.36 2.99 13.00
CA THR A 34 -16.76 2.61 11.64
C THR A 34 -15.96 1.39 11.18
N LEU A 35 -16.51 0.56 10.27
CA LEU A 35 -15.79 -0.52 9.59
C LEU A 35 -15.86 -0.41 8.07
N CYS A 36 -16.89 0.23 7.52
CA CYS A 36 -17.03 0.34 6.06
C CYS A 36 -16.69 1.75 5.53
N TYR A 37 -16.69 2.77 6.38
CA TYR A 37 -16.54 4.16 5.95
C TYR A 37 -15.10 4.48 5.50
N LEU A 38 -15.02 5.06 4.31
CA LEU A 38 -13.83 5.75 3.79
C LEU A 38 -14.32 7.07 3.19
N LYS A 39 -13.84 8.20 3.75
CA LYS A 39 -14.28 9.54 3.33
C LYS A 39 -14.09 9.73 1.82
N LYS A 40 -15.15 10.18 1.13
CA LYS A 40 -15.23 10.40 -0.32
C LYS A 40 -15.05 9.15 -1.20
N ILE A 41 -14.72 8.00 -0.64
CA ILE A 41 -14.44 6.75 -1.38
C ILE A 41 -15.54 5.73 -1.14
N ASN A 42 -15.92 5.46 0.12
CA ASN A 42 -16.91 4.42 0.47
C ASN A 42 -17.83 4.89 1.61
N GLU A 43 -18.88 5.58 1.26
CA GLU A 43 -19.86 6.15 2.19
C GLU A 43 -21.22 5.44 2.02
N ILE A 44 -21.26 4.13 2.25
CA ILE A 44 -22.41 3.27 1.92
C ILE A 44 -23.26 2.81 3.12
N GLY A 45 -22.79 3.05 4.36
CA GLY A 45 -23.51 2.66 5.58
C GLY A 45 -23.73 1.15 5.77
N ALA A 46 -22.88 0.28 5.17
CA ALA A 46 -23.10 -1.18 5.12
C ALA A 46 -22.92 -1.85 6.48
N CYS A 47 -21.87 -1.52 7.24
CA CYS A 47 -21.50 -2.26 8.46
C CYS A 47 -22.39 -2.00 9.67
N ARG A 48 -23.15 -0.92 9.71
CA ARG A 48 -24.05 -0.51 10.81
C ARG A 48 -23.37 -0.31 12.19
N ILE A 49 -22.05 -0.18 12.24
CA ILE A 49 -21.33 0.08 13.50
C ILE A 49 -21.49 1.52 13.94
N CYS A 50 -21.61 2.48 13.00
CA CYS A 50 -21.73 3.91 13.28
C CYS A 50 -23.14 4.36 13.72
N MET A 51 -23.97 3.45 14.24
CA MET A 51 -25.33 3.80 14.66
C MET A 51 -25.32 4.84 15.80
N VAL A 52 -26.23 5.81 15.67
CA VAL A 52 -26.49 6.85 16.69
C VAL A 52 -27.99 7.04 16.89
N GLU A 53 -28.36 7.62 18.01
CA GLU A 53 -29.74 7.99 18.29
C GLU A 53 -29.98 9.47 17.96
N VAL A 54 -31.03 9.75 17.25
CA VAL A 54 -31.49 11.10 16.94
C VAL A 54 -32.86 11.29 17.58
N LYS A 55 -32.99 12.36 18.36
CA LYS A 55 -34.27 12.68 19.05
C LYS A 55 -35.40 12.82 18.07
N GLY A 56 -36.48 12.10 18.32
CA GLY A 56 -37.65 12.08 17.42
C GLY A 56 -37.55 11.08 16.25
N ALA A 57 -36.44 10.47 16.01
CA ALA A 57 -36.30 9.40 15.01
C ALA A 57 -36.90 8.08 15.52
N ARG A 58 -37.59 7.33 14.63
CA ARG A 58 -38.20 6.03 14.97
C ARG A 58 -37.18 4.95 15.27
N SER A 59 -36.01 5.04 14.66
CA SER A 59 -34.92 4.06 14.76
C SER A 59 -33.58 4.73 14.89
N LEU A 60 -32.55 3.98 15.30
CA LEU A 60 -31.17 4.44 15.18
C LEU A 60 -30.81 4.70 13.72
N VAL A 61 -29.96 5.70 13.49
CA VAL A 61 -29.50 6.09 12.14
C VAL A 61 -28.01 5.87 11.99
N THR A 62 -27.54 5.68 10.75
CA THR A 62 -26.12 5.50 10.43
C THR A 62 -25.42 6.85 10.31
N ALA A 63 -24.57 7.19 11.25
CA ALA A 63 -23.90 8.50 11.30
C ALA A 63 -23.07 8.83 10.05
N CYS A 64 -22.49 7.82 9.39
CA CYS A 64 -21.60 8.02 8.24
C CYS A 64 -22.32 8.50 6.95
N VAL A 65 -23.64 8.31 6.85
CA VAL A 65 -24.41 8.68 5.64
C VAL A 65 -25.62 9.59 5.95
N TYR A 66 -25.92 9.82 7.22
CA TYR A 66 -27.08 10.62 7.59
C TYR A 66 -26.67 12.10 7.70
N PRO A 67 -27.27 13.01 6.89
CA PRO A 67 -26.91 14.42 6.91
C PRO A 67 -27.47 15.14 8.15
N VAL A 68 -26.75 16.13 8.64
CA VAL A 68 -27.23 17.01 9.71
C VAL A 68 -28.21 18.04 9.19
N ASN A 69 -29.19 18.38 10.06
CA ASN A 69 -30.20 19.43 9.80
C ASN A 69 -30.35 20.34 11.02
N GLU A 70 -30.88 21.54 10.82
CA GLU A 70 -31.11 22.52 11.89
C GLU A 70 -31.94 21.93 13.05
N GLY A 71 -31.50 22.19 14.27
CA GLY A 71 -32.18 21.78 15.49
C GLY A 71 -32.01 20.28 15.86
N MET A 72 -31.20 19.52 15.13
CA MET A 72 -31.03 18.10 15.38
C MET A 72 -30.36 17.85 16.73
N GLU A 73 -30.89 16.95 17.54
CA GLU A 73 -30.30 16.48 18.81
C GLU A 73 -29.84 15.02 18.64
N ILE A 74 -28.54 14.79 18.76
CA ILE A 74 -27.85 13.52 18.45
C ILE A 74 -27.21 12.97 19.72
N PHE A 75 -27.38 11.67 19.96
CA PHE A 75 -26.78 10.95 21.08
C PHE A 75 -25.94 9.80 20.55
N THR A 76 -24.65 9.82 20.87
CA THR A 76 -23.65 8.90 20.30
C THR A 76 -23.38 7.68 21.15
N ASN A 77 -23.82 7.68 22.43
CA ASN A 77 -23.45 6.65 23.40
C ASN A 77 -24.57 6.30 24.41
N THR A 78 -25.83 6.22 23.95
CA THR A 78 -26.92 5.70 24.79
C THR A 78 -26.80 4.19 24.97
N GLU A 79 -27.49 3.65 25.98
CA GLU A 79 -27.57 2.18 26.19
C GLU A 79 -28.06 1.47 24.92
N ARG A 80 -29.06 2.03 24.24
CA ARG A 80 -29.61 1.52 23.00
C ARG A 80 -28.57 1.49 21.89
N VAL A 81 -27.73 2.52 21.75
CA VAL A 81 -26.63 2.60 20.79
C VAL A 81 -25.57 1.54 21.09
N ARG A 82 -25.14 1.42 22.37
CA ARG A 82 -24.13 0.42 22.78
C ARG A 82 -24.62 -1.01 22.52
N LYS A 83 -25.86 -1.34 22.88
CA LYS A 83 -26.47 -2.66 22.63
C LYS A 83 -26.53 -2.95 21.13
N SER A 84 -26.90 -1.96 20.30
CA SER A 84 -26.95 -2.13 18.85
C SER A 84 -25.56 -2.42 18.25
N ARG A 85 -24.53 -1.69 18.68
CA ARG A 85 -23.16 -1.91 18.20
C ARG A 85 -22.62 -3.29 18.59
N LYS A 86 -22.80 -3.71 19.87
CA LYS A 86 -22.40 -5.05 20.33
C LYS A 86 -23.08 -6.13 19.52
N MET A 87 -24.40 -6.08 19.36
CA MET A 87 -25.17 -7.03 18.57
C MET A 87 -24.69 -7.07 17.10
N THR A 88 -24.38 -5.92 16.51
CA THR A 88 -23.87 -5.86 15.14
C THR A 88 -22.51 -6.54 15.02
N LEU A 89 -21.61 -6.37 16.00
CA LEU A 89 -20.32 -7.06 16.04
C LEU A 89 -20.49 -8.57 16.18
N GLU A 90 -21.37 -9.02 17.06
CA GLU A 90 -21.71 -10.45 17.23
C GLU A 90 -22.25 -11.05 15.92
N LEU A 91 -23.11 -10.33 15.19
CA LEU A 91 -23.62 -10.75 13.87
C LEU A 91 -22.50 -10.80 12.81
N ILE A 92 -21.57 -9.84 12.80
CA ILE A 92 -20.41 -9.88 11.89
C ILE A 92 -19.54 -11.10 12.20
N LEU A 93 -19.30 -11.39 13.48
CA LEU A 93 -18.50 -12.53 13.91
C LEU A 93 -19.13 -13.87 13.58
N SER A 94 -20.47 -13.96 13.46
CA SER A 94 -21.16 -15.21 13.17
C SER A 94 -20.78 -15.84 11.83
N THR A 95 -20.34 -15.02 10.87
CA THR A 95 -19.88 -15.46 9.53
C THR A 95 -18.39 -15.26 9.29
N HIS A 96 -17.64 -14.80 10.30
CA HIS A 96 -16.23 -14.49 10.19
C HIS A 96 -15.36 -15.65 10.71
N ASP A 97 -14.31 -16.04 9.98
CA ASP A 97 -13.31 -17.00 10.47
C ASP A 97 -12.50 -16.38 11.63
N ARG A 98 -12.77 -16.83 12.84
CA ARG A 98 -12.26 -16.29 14.12
C ARG A 98 -10.86 -16.81 14.50
N LYS A 99 -10.08 -17.35 13.56
CA LYS A 99 -8.70 -17.80 13.79
C LYS A 99 -7.74 -16.61 13.95
N CYS A 100 -8.02 -15.76 14.92
CA CYS A 100 -7.27 -14.49 15.12
C CYS A 100 -5.78 -14.69 15.41
N LEU A 101 -5.40 -15.76 16.13
CA LEU A 101 -4.01 -16.01 16.52
C LEU A 101 -3.08 -16.30 15.32
N SER A 102 -3.63 -16.88 14.25
CA SER A 102 -2.90 -17.14 13.00
C SER A 102 -3.21 -16.14 11.88
N CYS A 103 -3.97 -15.11 12.17
CA CYS A 103 -4.36 -14.09 11.19
C CYS A 103 -3.25 -13.06 11.00
N VAL A 104 -2.95 -12.72 9.75
CA VAL A 104 -1.97 -11.67 9.37
C VAL A 104 -2.28 -10.29 9.96
N ARG A 105 -3.53 -10.04 10.37
CA ARG A 105 -3.98 -8.80 11.00
C ARG A 105 -4.13 -8.90 12.52
N SER A 106 -3.64 -9.98 13.15
CA SER A 106 -3.69 -10.10 14.61
C SER A 106 -3.04 -8.88 15.29
N GLY A 107 -3.72 -8.31 16.27
CA GLY A 107 -3.26 -7.09 16.96
C GLY A 107 -3.49 -5.76 16.21
N THR A 108 -3.71 -5.79 14.87
CA THR A 108 -3.92 -4.58 14.03
C THR A 108 -5.27 -4.61 13.28
N CYS A 109 -6.14 -5.57 13.58
CA CYS A 109 -7.45 -5.74 12.96
C CYS A 109 -8.48 -4.77 13.58
N GLU A 110 -9.12 -3.93 12.75
CA GLU A 110 -10.16 -2.99 13.21
C GLU A 110 -11.37 -3.72 13.84
N LEU A 111 -11.74 -4.90 13.31
CA LEU A 111 -12.83 -5.71 13.88
C LEU A 111 -12.45 -6.25 15.27
N GLN A 112 -11.25 -6.80 15.43
CA GLN A 112 -10.74 -7.32 16.71
C GLN A 112 -10.69 -6.23 17.78
N GLN A 113 -10.22 -5.04 17.43
CA GLN A 113 -10.19 -3.90 18.31
C GLN A 113 -11.60 -3.50 18.79
N LEU A 114 -12.56 -3.36 17.85
CA LEU A 114 -13.94 -3.02 18.20
C LEU A 114 -14.60 -4.09 19.07
N CYS A 115 -14.37 -5.36 18.80
CA CYS A 115 -14.88 -6.44 19.66
C CYS A 115 -14.38 -6.32 21.12
N LYS A 116 -13.10 -5.97 21.27
CA LYS A 116 -12.51 -5.70 22.59
C LYS A 116 -13.14 -4.46 23.26
N GLU A 117 -13.28 -3.36 22.52
CA GLU A 117 -13.84 -2.09 23.03
C GLU A 117 -15.30 -2.20 23.46
N PHE A 118 -16.10 -2.98 22.74
CA PHE A 118 -17.52 -3.18 23.04
C PHE A 118 -17.80 -4.41 23.92
N GLY A 119 -16.77 -5.09 24.40
CA GLY A 119 -16.89 -6.22 25.31
C GLY A 119 -17.75 -7.33 24.71
N VAL A 120 -17.41 -7.77 23.49
CA VAL A 120 -18.06 -8.91 22.86
C VAL A 120 -17.57 -10.16 23.57
N ASP A 121 -18.46 -10.83 24.30
CA ASP A 121 -18.21 -11.97 25.20
C ASP A 121 -18.93 -13.25 24.78
N ASP A 122 -19.87 -13.16 23.86
CA ASP A 122 -20.63 -14.29 23.31
C ASP A 122 -20.49 -14.33 21.79
N GLU A 123 -19.37 -14.86 21.33
CA GLU A 123 -19.06 -14.99 19.89
C GLU A 123 -19.97 -16.03 19.19
N GLY A 124 -20.51 -16.99 19.94
CA GLY A 124 -21.37 -18.05 19.44
C GLY A 124 -22.86 -17.73 19.39
N ARG A 125 -23.29 -16.58 19.89
CA ARG A 125 -24.72 -16.22 20.04
C ARG A 125 -25.54 -16.35 18.75
N PHE A 126 -24.93 -16.07 17.61
CA PHE A 126 -25.58 -16.10 16.29
C PHE A 126 -24.96 -17.17 15.38
N ASP A 127 -24.31 -18.18 15.93
CA ASP A 127 -23.75 -19.26 15.13
C ASP A 127 -24.85 -19.98 14.34
N GLY A 128 -24.56 -20.29 13.09
CA GLY A 128 -25.47 -20.91 12.15
C GLY A 128 -24.74 -21.46 10.94
N ALA A 129 -25.48 -21.68 9.85
CA ALA A 129 -24.86 -22.06 8.58
C ALA A 129 -24.00 -20.92 8.05
N ASN A 130 -22.73 -21.18 7.79
CA ASN A 130 -21.80 -20.23 7.19
C ASN A 130 -21.54 -20.61 5.74
N PRO A 131 -21.54 -19.63 4.81
CA PRO A 131 -21.09 -19.90 3.45
C PRO A 131 -19.61 -20.27 3.48
N VAL A 132 -19.27 -21.30 2.72
CA VAL A 132 -17.86 -21.66 2.48
C VAL A 132 -17.41 -20.94 1.22
N HIS A 133 -16.42 -20.08 1.35
CA HIS A 133 -15.84 -19.37 0.22
C HIS A 133 -14.44 -19.89 -0.06
N GLU A 134 -14.13 -20.00 -1.35
CA GLU A 134 -12.81 -20.38 -1.78
C GLU A 134 -11.78 -19.27 -1.46
N TYR A 135 -10.59 -19.74 -1.22
CA TYR A 135 -9.40 -18.95 -1.00
C TYR A 135 -8.74 -18.71 -2.36
N ASP A 136 -8.48 -17.43 -2.73
CA ASP A 136 -7.84 -17.07 -3.98
C ASP A 136 -6.42 -16.55 -3.73
N ASP A 137 -5.44 -17.38 -4.08
CA ASP A 137 -4.01 -17.07 -4.04
C ASP A 137 -3.35 -17.03 -5.43
N SER A 138 -4.15 -16.96 -6.49
CA SER A 138 -3.69 -16.93 -7.87
C SER A 138 -2.79 -15.75 -8.18
N ALA A 139 -3.07 -14.58 -7.61
CA ALA A 139 -2.28 -13.39 -7.84
C ALA A 139 -0.88 -13.48 -7.20
N ILE A 140 0.13 -12.96 -7.91
CA ILE A 140 1.52 -12.93 -7.42
C ILE A 140 1.69 -12.08 -6.16
N HIS A 141 0.89 -11.01 -6.01
CA HIS A 141 1.09 -9.95 -5.04
C HIS A 141 0.18 -10.02 -3.82
N MET A 142 -0.93 -10.76 -3.87
CA MET A 142 -1.93 -10.77 -2.81
C MET A 142 -2.70 -12.08 -2.71
N ILE A 143 -3.32 -12.25 -1.56
CA ILE A 143 -4.24 -13.34 -1.24
C ILE A 143 -5.60 -12.74 -0.85
N ARG A 144 -6.69 -13.40 -1.27
CA ARG A 144 -8.05 -13.09 -0.87
C ARG A 144 -8.68 -14.28 -0.14
N ASP A 145 -9.03 -14.04 1.11
CA ASP A 145 -9.69 -15.00 2.00
C ASP A 145 -11.07 -14.46 2.40
N ASN A 146 -12.10 -14.89 1.69
CA ASN A 146 -13.47 -14.45 1.95
C ASN A 146 -14.05 -14.98 3.27
N GLY A 147 -13.46 -15.99 3.89
CA GLY A 147 -13.83 -16.42 5.24
C GLY A 147 -13.59 -15.34 6.32
N LYS A 148 -12.71 -14.37 6.04
CA LYS A 148 -12.43 -13.21 6.89
C LYS A 148 -13.08 -11.92 6.39
N CYS A 149 -13.88 -11.98 5.33
CA CYS A 149 -14.53 -10.82 4.75
C CYS A 149 -15.78 -10.42 5.54
N ILE A 150 -15.90 -9.13 5.85
CA ILE A 150 -17.07 -8.55 6.53
C ILE A 150 -17.98 -7.77 5.58
N LEU A 151 -17.81 -7.92 4.28
CA LEU A 151 -18.59 -7.29 3.22
C LEU A 151 -18.67 -5.75 3.32
N CYS A 152 -17.65 -5.12 3.87
CA CYS A 152 -17.59 -3.67 4.02
C CYS A 152 -17.42 -2.92 2.69
N ARG A 153 -16.99 -3.60 1.63
CA ARG A 153 -16.77 -3.08 0.27
C ARG A 153 -15.72 -1.96 0.15
N ARG A 154 -14.89 -1.72 1.16
CA ARG A 154 -13.79 -0.75 1.05
C ARG A 154 -12.85 -1.09 -0.10
N CYS A 155 -12.51 -2.38 -0.27
CA CYS A 155 -11.64 -2.85 -1.36
C CYS A 155 -12.26 -2.61 -2.74
N VAL A 156 -13.56 -2.81 -2.90
CA VAL A 156 -14.30 -2.56 -4.16
C VAL A 156 -14.23 -1.08 -4.50
N ALA A 157 -14.59 -0.21 -3.56
CA ALA A 157 -14.56 1.22 -3.76
C ALA A 157 -13.13 1.75 -4.02
N ALA A 158 -12.12 1.21 -3.32
CA ALA A 158 -10.73 1.57 -3.57
C ALA A 158 -10.26 1.14 -4.96
N CYS A 159 -10.66 -0.04 -5.44
CA CYS A 159 -10.37 -0.50 -6.80
C CYS A 159 -11.06 0.37 -7.85
N GLN A 160 -12.30 0.75 -7.60
CA GLN A 160 -13.05 1.66 -8.47
C GLN A 160 -12.42 3.06 -8.52
N ALA A 161 -11.94 3.57 -7.39
CA ALA A 161 -11.26 4.87 -7.31
C ALA A 161 -9.93 4.90 -8.09
N GLN A 162 -9.33 3.72 -8.36
CA GLN A 162 -8.16 3.57 -9.25
C GLN A 162 -8.57 3.37 -10.73
N HIS A 163 -9.85 3.50 -11.08
CA HIS A 163 -10.39 3.24 -12.41
C HIS A 163 -10.12 1.83 -12.97
N ILE A 164 -9.96 0.82 -12.10
CA ILE A 164 -9.66 -0.56 -12.47
C ILE A 164 -10.89 -1.46 -12.38
N SER A 165 -11.62 -1.41 -11.24
CA SER A 165 -12.92 -2.07 -11.01
C SER A 165 -12.95 -3.59 -11.30
N VAL A 166 -11.85 -4.31 -11.07
CA VAL A 166 -11.77 -5.76 -11.34
C VAL A 166 -12.35 -6.62 -10.23
N ILE A 167 -12.60 -6.05 -9.05
CA ILE A 167 -13.24 -6.74 -7.93
C ILE A 167 -14.58 -6.10 -7.58
N GLY A 168 -15.56 -6.94 -7.24
CA GLY A 168 -16.91 -6.54 -6.92
C GLY A 168 -17.59 -7.49 -5.95
N ALA A 169 -18.88 -7.26 -5.68
CA ALA A 169 -19.70 -8.19 -4.93
C ALA A 169 -20.34 -9.19 -5.91
N ASN A 170 -20.03 -10.45 -5.73
CA ASN A 170 -20.62 -11.57 -6.48
C ASN A 170 -21.77 -12.20 -5.67
N ALA A 171 -22.64 -12.93 -6.34
CA ALA A 171 -23.86 -13.52 -5.80
C ALA A 171 -24.77 -12.48 -5.09
N ARG A 172 -25.67 -12.94 -4.22
CA ARG A 172 -26.60 -12.08 -3.47
C ARG A 172 -27.08 -12.75 -2.19
N GLY A 173 -27.66 -11.96 -1.30
CA GLY A 173 -28.17 -12.45 -0.02
C GLY A 173 -27.03 -12.97 0.85
N PHE A 174 -27.22 -14.14 1.41
CA PHE A 174 -26.28 -14.77 2.33
C PHE A 174 -25.00 -15.26 1.63
N ASP A 175 -25.09 -15.61 0.35
CA ASP A 175 -23.95 -16.10 -0.44
C ASP A 175 -23.09 -14.97 -1.02
N THR A 176 -23.42 -13.71 -0.70
CA THR A 176 -22.65 -12.55 -1.19
C THR A 176 -21.20 -12.64 -0.72
N HIS A 177 -20.26 -12.51 -1.64
CA HIS A 177 -18.82 -12.46 -1.35
C HIS A 177 -18.12 -11.49 -2.29
N ILE A 178 -16.86 -11.16 -2.00
CA ILE A 178 -16.06 -10.29 -2.84
C ILE A 178 -15.24 -11.14 -3.80
N GLY A 179 -15.36 -10.85 -5.10
CA GLY A 179 -14.72 -11.62 -6.16
C GLY A 179 -14.42 -10.81 -7.40
N SER A 180 -13.87 -11.47 -8.38
CA SER A 180 -13.77 -10.97 -9.75
C SER A 180 -15.02 -11.34 -10.54
N ALA A 181 -15.28 -10.68 -11.66
CA ALA A 181 -16.43 -11.01 -12.50
C ALA A 181 -16.38 -12.48 -12.95
N PHE A 182 -17.54 -13.19 -12.88
CA PHE A 182 -17.68 -14.59 -13.24
C PHE A 182 -16.79 -15.54 -12.43
N GLU A 183 -16.46 -15.21 -11.20
CA GLU A 183 -15.57 -15.98 -10.30
C GLU A 183 -14.18 -16.28 -10.91
N ARG A 184 -13.71 -15.44 -11.82
CA ARG A 184 -12.39 -15.61 -12.43
C ARG A 184 -11.28 -15.41 -11.39
N PRO A 185 -10.20 -16.20 -11.43
CA PRO A 185 -9.03 -15.98 -10.60
C PRO A 185 -8.46 -14.58 -10.82
N LEU A 186 -7.87 -13.98 -9.78
CA LEU A 186 -7.41 -12.59 -9.84
C LEU A 186 -6.24 -12.38 -10.81
N ASP A 187 -5.44 -13.39 -11.08
CA ASP A 187 -4.36 -13.36 -12.07
C ASP A 187 -4.88 -13.29 -13.52
N SER A 188 -6.12 -13.76 -13.76
CA SER A 188 -6.73 -13.81 -15.10
C SER A 188 -7.54 -12.58 -15.48
N VAL A 189 -7.60 -11.56 -14.59
CA VAL A 189 -8.30 -10.30 -14.83
C VAL A 189 -7.32 -9.12 -14.91
N ALA A 190 -7.78 -7.97 -15.42
CA ALA A 190 -6.96 -6.78 -15.59
C ALA A 190 -6.56 -6.08 -14.27
N CYS A 191 -6.16 -6.85 -13.27
CA CYS A 191 -5.64 -6.34 -12.00
C CYS A 191 -4.22 -5.79 -12.21
N VAL A 192 -4.00 -4.55 -11.79
CA VAL A 192 -2.70 -3.87 -11.93
C VAL A 192 -1.78 -4.03 -10.71
N SER A 193 -2.13 -4.90 -9.78
CA SER A 193 -1.33 -5.22 -8.60
C SER A 193 -1.02 -4.04 -7.64
N CYS A 194 -1.80 -2.96 -7.70
CA CYS A 194 -1.54 -1.72 -6.97
C CYS A 194 -1.66 -1.83 -5.43
N GLY A 195 -2.30 -2.88 -4.89
CA GLY A 195 -2.43 -3.12 -3.46
C GLY A 195 -3.42 -2.21 -2.70
N GLN A 196 -4.15 -1.31 -3.36
CA GLN A 196 -5.09 -0.40 -2.68
C GLN A 196 -6.20 -1.16 -1.94
N CYS A 197 -6.63 -2.30 -2.45
CA CYS A 197 -7.58 -3.17 -1.76
C CYS A 197 -7.02 -3.75 -0.46
N ILE A 198 -5.71 -4.03 -0.39
CA ILE A 198 -5.02 -4.54 0.80
C ILE A 198 -5.01 -3.47 1.90
N VAL A 199 -4.55 -2.25 1.55
CA VAL A 199 -4.42 -1.13 2.49
C VAL A 199 -5.77 -0.76 3.12
N ASN A 200 -6.85 -0.84 2.33
CA ASN A 200 -8.19 -0.45 2.77
C ASN A 200 -8.98 -1.58 3.44
N CYS A 201 -8.48 -2.82 3.49
CA CYS A 201 -9.17 -3.92 4.16
C CYS A 201 -9.09 -3.77 5.70
N PRO A 202 -10.22 -3.69 6.43
CA PRO A 202 -10.21 -3.53 7.88
C PRO A 202 -9.92 -4.84 8.63
N THR A 203 -9.94 -5.97 7.92
CA THR A 203 -9.70 -7.30 8.45
C THR A 203 -8.58 -8.02 7.68
N GLY A 204 -8.31 -9.29 7.97
CA GLY A 204 -7.36 -10.11 7.24
C GLY A 204 -7.93 -10.78 5.97
N ALA A 205 -8.99 -10.24 5.36
CA ALA A 205 -9.60 -10.83 4.18
C ALA A 205 -8.80 -10.63 2.89
N ILE A 206 -8.03 -9.56 2.82
CA ILE A 206 -7.12 -9.27 1.70
C ILE A 206 -5.79 -8.84 2.30
N TYR A 207 -4.72 -9.50 1.88
CA TYR A 207 -3.37 -9.23 2.38
C TYR A 207 -2.32 -9.55 1.32
N GLU A 208 -1.11 -9.02 1.49
CA GLU A 208 0.03 -9.29 0.61
C GLU A 208 0.44 -10.77 0.67
N LYS A 209 0.82 -11.33 -0.48
CA LYS A 209 1.40 -12.67 -0.56
C LYS A 209 2.79 -12.62 0.06
N ASP A 210 3.00 -13.39 1.10
CA ASP A 210 4.22 -13.33 1.93
C ASP A 210 5.35 -14.16 1.30
N ASP A 211 6.47 -13.51 1.00
CA ASP A 211 7.67 -14.16 0.47
C ASP A 211 8.80 -14.23 1.50
N THR A 212 8.56 -13.83 2.75
CA THR A 212 9.61 -13.79 3.80
C THR A 212 10.25 -15.15 4.07
N ALA A 213 9.45 -16.24 4.04
CA ALA A 213 9.97 -17.59 4.22
C ALA A 213 10.98 -17.99 3.14
N LYS A 214 10.70 -17.63 1.86
CA LYS A 214 11.62 -17.92 0.75
C LYS A 214 12.91 -17.11 0.84
N VAL A 215 12.81 -15.85 1.30
CA VAL A 215 13.99 -15.01 1.52
C VAL A 215 14.84 -15.56 2.67
N LEU A 216 14.21 -15.98 3.78
CA LEU A 216 14.95 -16.62 4.90
C LEU A 216 15.57 -17.95 4.48
N GLU A 217 14.93 -18.74 3.63
CA GLU A 217 15.51 -19.95 3.05
C GLU A 217 16.76 -19.62 2.24
N ALA A 218 16.70 -18.59 1.39
CA ALA A 218 17.86 -18.15 0.62
C ALA A 218 19.01 -17.64 1.52
N ILE A 219 18.71 -16.87 2.56
CA ILE A 219 19.71 -16.38 3.54
C ILE A 219 20.40 -17.54 4.27
N ASN A 220 19.68 -18.62 4.53
CA ASN A 220 20.23 -19.79 5.24
C ASN A 220 20.94 -20.79 4.29
N ASP A 221 20.88 -20.59 2.99
CA ASP A 221 21.58 -21.44 2.02
C ASP A 221 23.05 -20.97 1.88
N PRO A 222 24.04 -21.76 2.31
CA PRO A 222 25.45 -21.36 2.27
C PRO A 222 26.04 -21.26 0.84
N GLU A 223 25.32 -21.77 -0.17
CA GLU A 223 25.71 -21.65 -1.57
C GLU A 223 25.20 -20.36 -2.23
N LYS A 224 24.38 -19.58 -1.52
CA LYS A 224 23.80 -18.33 -2.04
C LYS A 224 24.46 -17.10 -1.44
N PHE A 225 24.66 -16.11 -2.26
CA PHE A 225 25.08 -14.77 -1.86
C PHE A 225 23.86 -13.85 -1.93
N VAL A 226 23.31 -13.48 -0.77
CA VAL A 226 22.01 -12.80 -0.69
C VAL A 226 22.20 -11.29 -0.49
N VAL A 227 21.80 -10.54 -1.49
CA VAL A 227 21.92 -9.08 -1.53
C VAL A 227 20.56 -8.45 -1.35
N VAL A 228 20.46 -7.42 -0.53
CA VAL A 228 19.24 -6.62 -0.39
C VAL A 228 19.48 -5.16 -0.78
N HIS A 229 18.50 -4.56 -1.43
CA HIS A 229 18.47 -3.11 -1.67
C HIS A 229 17.12 -2.51 -1.29
N THR A 230 17.12 -1.28 -0.81
CA THR A 230 15.95 -0.65 -0.20
C THR A 230 15.50 0.60 -0.95
N ALA A 231 14.19 0.71 -1.21
CA ALA A 231 13.62 1.92 -1.82
C ALA A 231 13.72 3.14 -0.88
N PRO A 232 13.79 4.38 -1.43
CA PRO A 232 13.97 5.61 -0.67
C PRO A 232 12.97 5.80 0.48
N SER A 233 11.69 5.45 0.28
CA SER A 233 10.64 5.65 1.27
C SER A 233 10.70 4.68 2.46
N ILE A 234 11.41 3.55 2.34
CA ILE A 234 11.47 2.56 3.43
C ILE A 234 12.13 3.16 4.68
N ARG A 235 13.17 4.00 4.48
CA ARG A 235 13.88 4.66 5.58
C ARG A 235 13.02 5.60 6.43
N VAL A 236 11.88 6.05 5.92
CA VAL A 236 10.95 6.95 6.64
C VAL A 236 9.62 6.30 6.99
N THR A 237 9.38 5.04 6.58
CA THR A 237 8.13 4.31 6.85
C THR A 237 8.33 3.08 7.74
N LEU A 238 9.49 2.45 7.72
CA LEU A 238 9.74 1.23 8.50
C LEU A 238 9.61 1.45 10.01
N GLY A 239 9.97 2.65 10.51
CA GLY A 239 9.85 2.99 11.92
C GLY A 239 8.43 2.88 12.48
N GLU A 240 7.41 3.09 11.63
CA GLU A 240 6.01 2.96 12.03
C GLU A 240 5.64 1.54 12.46
N CYS A 241 6.22 0.51 11.84
CA CYS A 241 6.03 -0.89 12.23
C CYS A 241 6.44 -1.14 13.69
N PHE A 242 7.34 -0.33 14.22
CA PHE A 242 7.86 -0.43 15.58
C PHE A 242 7.31 0.66 16.51
N GLY A 243 6.24 1.35 16.14
CA GLY A 243 5.61 2.40 16.93
C GLY A 243 6.47 3.65 17.12
N MET A 244 7.30 4.00 16.12
CA MET A 244 7.98 5.30 16.04
C MET A 244 7.06 6.31 15.35
N HIS A 245 7.36 7.60 15.49
CA HIS A 245 6.58 8.65 14.84
C HIS A 245 6.65 8.54 13.31
N ILE A 246 5.53 8.86 12.64
CA ILE A 246 5.44 8.93 11.18
C ILE A 246 6.57 9.81 10.64
N GLY A 247 7.25 9.33 9.59
CA GLY A 247 8.32 10.05 8.93
C GLY A 247 9.67 10.07 9.67
N THR A 248 9.81 9.33 10.78
CA THR A 248 11.12 9.18 11.44
C THR A 248 12.12 8.51 10.49
N ASN A 249 13.24 9.19 10.21
CA ASN A 249 14.31 8.59 9.43
C ASN A 249 15.03 7.50 10.25
N VAL A 250 14.95 6.27 9.79
CA VAL A 250 15.54 5.08 10.43
C VAL A 250 16.56 4.38 9.51
N GLN A 251 17.14 5.10 8.54
CA GLN A 251 18.06 4.51 7.54
C GLN A 251 19.14 3.66 8.17
N GLY A 252 19.91 4.20 9.10
CA GLY A 252 21.02 3.47 9.71
C GLY A 252 20.55 2.24 10.50
N LYS A 253 19.41 2.34 11.22
CA LYS A 253 18.81 1.21 11.95
C LYS A 253 18.27 0.15 10.99
N MET A 254 17.73 0.55 9.87
CA MET A 254 17.28 -0.36 8.81
C MET A 254 18.45 -1.17 8.25
N VAL A 255 19.55 -0.51 7.90
CA VAL A 255 20.78 -1.19 7.43
C VAL A 255 21.30 -2.18 8.48
N ALA A 256 21.38 -1.74 9.73
CA ALA A 256 21.79 -2.60 10.85
C ALA A 256 20.86 -3.81 11.04
N ALA A 257 19.56 -3.64 10.89
CA ALA A 257 18.58 -4.72 10.97
C ALA A 257 18.77 -5.74 9.83
N LEU A 258 18.94 -5.27 8.60
CA LEU A 258 19.12 -6.12 7.42
C LEU A 258 20.39 -6.98 7.54
N ARG A 259 21.50 -6.41 8.02
CA ARG A 259 22.73 -7.21 8.30
C ARG A 259 22.49 -8.26 9.39
N ARG A 260 21.72 -7.92 10.44
CA ARG A 260 21.40 -8.89 11.51
C ARG A 260 20.42 -9.97 11.07
N LEU A 261 19.64 -9.74 10.04
CA LEU A 261 18.82 -10.77 9.40
C LEU A 261 19.66 -11.77 8.59
N GLY A 262 20.93 -11.43 8.26
CA GLY A 262 21.85 -12.31 7.57
C GLY A 262 22.06 -11.99 6.08
N PHE A 263 21.65 -10.83 5.59
CA PHE A 263 21.99 -10.39 4.24
C PHE A 263 23.50 -10.14 4.12
N ASP A 264 24.12 -10.64 3.06
CA ASP A 264 25.55 -10.49 2.78
C ASP A 264 25.92 -9.05 2.41
N LYS A 265 25.05 -8.38 1.68
CA LYS A 265 25.19 -6.96 1.29
C LYS A 265 23.89 -6.22 1.38
N VAL A 266 23.99 -4.95 1.80
CA VAL A 266 22.88 -4.03 1.92
C VAL A 266 23.15 -2.77 1.10
N PHE A 267 22.45 -2.62 -0.02
CA PHE A 267 22.60 -1.51 -0.95
C PHE A 267 21.41 -0.56 -0.92
N ASP A 268 21.60 0.61 -1.52
CA ASP A 268 20.55 1.62 -1.68
C ASP A 268 20.00 1.61 -3.11
N THR A 269 18.67 1.53 -3.25
CA THR A 269 18.01 1.66 -4.56
C THR A 269 18.19 3.07 -5.14
N ASP A 270 18.56 4.06 -4.33
CA ASP A 270 18.85 5.41 -4.79
C ASP A 270 19.99 5.43 -5.82
N PHE A 271 20.97 4.52 -5.72
CA PHE A 271 21.95 4.30 -6.77
C PHE A 271 21.30 3.92 -8.12
N GLY A 272 20.35 2.97 -8.08
CA GLY A 272 19.59 2.59 -9.27
C GLY A 272 18.67 3.71 -9.78
N ALA A 273 18.21 4.59 -8.91
CA ALA A 273 17.43 5.76 -9.29
C ALA A 273 18.30 6.80 -10.04
N ASP A 274 19.51 7.09 -9.55
CA ASP A 274 20.46 7.95 -10.26
C ASP A 274 20.80 7.40 -11.65
N LEU A 275 21.05 6.08 -11.74
CA LEU A 275 21.28 5.42 -13.03
C LEU A 275 20.07 5.56 -13.96
N THR A 276 18.86 5.32 -13.44
CA THR A 276 17.61 5.47 -14.21
C THR A 276 17.47 6.88 -14.77
N ILE A 277 17.76 7.93 -13.98
CA ILE A 277 17.69 9.31 -14.44
C ILE A 277 18.66 9.58 -15.58
N VAL A 278 19.88 9.08 -15.50
CA VAL A 278 20.88 9.27 -16.58
C VAL A 278 20.40 8.61 -17.86
N GLU A 279 19.86 7.40 -17.78
CA GLU A 279 19.38 6.67 -18.96
C GLU A 279 18.07 7.25 -19.52
N GLU A 280 17.09 7.58 -18.66
CA GLU A 280 15.84 8.22 -19.12
C GLU A 280 16.07 9.59 -19.72
N ALA A 281 16.98 10.39 -19.15
CA ALA A 281 17.35 11.70 -19.74
C ALA A 281 18.01 11.52 -21.12
N ASN A 282 18.88 10.51 -21.29
CA ASN A 282 19.49 10.20 -22.59
C ASN A 282 18.43 9.75 -23.59
N GLU A 283 17.50 8.87 -23.20
CA GLU A 283 16.39 8.44 -24.06
C GLU A 283 15.52 9.62 -24.46
N PHE A 284 15.14 10.48 -23.48
CA PHE A 284 14.34 11.66 -23.76
C PHE A 284 15.01 12.60 -24.77
N LEU A 285 16.29 12.91 -24.57
CA LEU A 285 17.06 13.74 -25.51
C LEU A 285 17.14 13.10 -26.89
N GLY A 286 17.36 11.79 -26.95
CA GLY A 286 17.36 11.05 -28.21
C GLY A 286 16.00 11.14 -28.94
N ARG A 287 14.88 11.02 -28.21
CA ARG A 287 13.54 11.19 -28.79
C ARG A 287 13.30 12.62 -29.30
N VAL A 288 13.71 13.63 -28.56
CA VAL A 288 13.57 15.04 -28.96
C VAL A 288 14.40 15.35 -30.22
N GLN A 289 15.66 14.88 -30.27
CA GLN A 289 16.59 15.18 -31.37
C GLN A 289 16.26 14.40 -32.66
N ASN A 290 15.77 13.17 -32.55
CA ASN A 290 15.54 12.28 -33.67
C ASN A 290 14.06 12.13 -34.08
N GLY A 291 13.16 12.94 -33.50
CA GLY A 291 11.73 12.90 -33.82
C GLY A 291 11.03 11.63 -33.31
N GLY A 292 11.43 11.13 -32.13
CA GLY A 292 10.78 10.00 -31.45
C GLY A 292 9.42 10.35 -30.85
N VAL A 293 8.76 9.34 -30.29
CA VAL A 293 7.40 9.49 -29.72
C VAL A 293 7.43 10.34 -28.44
N LEU A 294 6.62 11.39 -28.42
CA LEU A 294 6.45 12.31 -27.30
C LEU A 294 4.94 12.52 -27.00
N PRO A 295 4.54 12.81 -25.75
CA PRO A 295 5.39 12.90 -24.55
C PRO A 295 6.00 11.54 -24.17
N MET A 296 7.19 11.54 -23.58
CA MET A 296 7.78 10.36 -22.96
C MET A 296 7.25 10.23 -21.54
N ILE A 297 6.82 9.04 -21.14
CA ILE A 297 6.29 8.74 -19.82
C ILE A 297 7.21 7.73 -19.14
N THR A 298 7.63 8.01 -17.91
CA THR A 298 8.50 7.10 -17.14
C THR A 298 7.86 5.75 -16.87
N SER A 299 8.67 4.70 -16.82
CA SER A 299 8.26 3.29 -16.66
C SER A 299 8.55 2.71 -15.26
N CYS A 300 8.98 3.51 -14.30
CA CYS A 300 9.41 3.03 -12.98
C CYS A 300 8.28 2.44 -12.10
N SER A 301 7.00 2.69 -12.42
CA SER A 301 5.85 2.18 -11.69
C SER A 301 5.21 0.97 -12.40
N PRO A 302 5.40 -0.27 -11.91
CA PRO A 302 4.86 -1.46 -12.57
C PRO A 302 3.33 -1.53 -12.55
N GLY A 303 2.68 -0.86 -11.59
CA GLY A 303 1.22 -0.72 -11.59
C GLY A 303 0.73 0.14 -12.75
N TRP A 304 1.44 1.23 -13.08
CA TRP A 304 1.17 2.05 -14.25
C TRP A 304 1.42 1.29 -15.55
N ILE A 305 2.56 0.59 -15.67
CA ILE A 305 2.87 -0.21 -16.84
C ILE A 305 1.76 -1.22 -17.13
N LYS A 306 1.37 -1.99 -16.12
CA LYS A 306 0.29 -2.98 -16.23
C LYS A 306 -1.06 -2.33 -16.55
N TYR A 307 -1.32 -1.14 -16.01
CA TYR A 307 -2.52 -0.36 -16.35
C TYR A 307 -2.51 0.07 -17.82
N CYS A 308 -1.38 0.55 -18.33
CA CYS A 308 -1.19 0.93 -19.72
C CYS A 308 -1.37 -0.29 -20.66
N GLU A 309 -0.74 -1.41 -20.35
CA GLU A 309 -0.86 -2.66 -21.11
C GLU A 309 -2.31 -3.14 -21.22
N HIS A 310 -3.12 -2.99 -20.17
CA HIS A 310 -4.51 -3.46 -20.17
C HIS A 310 -5.50 -2.48 -20.78
N TYR A 311 -5.33 -1.19 -20.53
CA TYR A 311 -6.37 -0.20 -20.82
C TYR A 311 -5.97 0.81 -21.90
N TYR A 312 -4.66 0.98 -22.16
CA TYR A 312 -4.11 1.95 -23.10
C TYR A 312 -2.96 1.37 -23.92
N PRO A 313 -3.15 0.21 -24.62
CA PRO A 313 -2.06 -0.42 -25.37
C PRO A 313 -1.47 0.49 -26.45
N ASP A 314 -2.26 1.40 -27.02
CA ASP A 314 -1.81 2.38 -28.00
C ASP A 314 -0.83 3.43 -27.42
N MET A 315 -0.71 3.51 -26.11
CA MET A 315 0.21 4.43 -25.40
C MET A 315 1.55 3.79 -25.05
N LEU A 316 1.77 2.51 -25.34
CA LEU A 316 2.99 1.80 -24.94
C LEU A 316 4.25 2.41 -25.54
N ASP A 317 4.20 2.92 -26.78
CA ASP A 317 5.34 3.59 -27.43
C ASP A 317 5.75 4.91 -26.72
N HIS A 318 4.86 5.48 -25.91
CA HIS A 318 5.17 6.66 -25.07
C HIS A 318 5.95 6.31 -23.82
N LEU A 319 5.95 5.04 -23.39
CA LEU A 319 6.67 4.65 -22.18
C LEU A 319 8.18 4.69 -22.43
N SER A 320 8.94 5.05 -21.39
CA SER A 320 10.38 4.89 -21.37
C SER A 320 10.75 3.41 -21.51
N SER A 321 11.79 3.11 -22.28
CA SER A 321 12.36 1.77 -22.40
C SER A 321 13.24 1.37 -21.21
N CYS A 322 13.51 2.31 -20.31
CA CYS A 322 14.36 2.09 -19.15
C CYS A 322 13.70 1.16 -18.11
N LYS A 323 14.51 0.31 -17.49
CA LYS A 323 14.09 -0.48 -16.34
C LYS A 323 13.80 0.45 -15.15
N SER A 324 12.95 0.00 -14.22
CA SER A 324 12.74 0.72 -12.97
C SER A 324 14.02 0.72 -12.11
N PRO A 325 14.19 1.68 -11.16
CA PRO A 325 15.31 1.67 -10.23
C PRO A 325 15.53 0.34 -9.51
N GLN A 326 14.44 -0.37 -9.16
CA GLN A 326 14.53 -1.72 -8.60
C GLN A 326 15.26 -2.67 -9.56
N GLN A 327 14.84 -2.73 -10.81
CA GLN A 327 15.40 -3.64 -11.81
C GLN A 327 16.77 -3.15 -12.30
N MET A 328 17.02 -1.85 -12.36
CA MET A 328 18.35 -1.29 -12.63
C MET A 328 19.36 -1.75 -11.58
N SER A 329 19.03 -1.62 -10.28
CA SER A 329 19.88 -2.11 -9.20
C SER A 329 20.15 -3.61 -9.32
N GLY A 330 19.10 -4.41 -9.54
CA GLY A 330 19.21 -5.86 -9.69
C GLY A 330 20.07 -6.25 -10.91
N ALA A 331 19.87 -5.60 -12.05
CA ALA A 331 20.66 -5.84 -13.26
C ALA A 331 22.17 -5.57 -13.01
N ILE A 332 22.50 -4.42 -12.40
CA ILE A 332 23.89 -4.08 -12.07
C ILE A 332 24.49 -5.05 -11.05
N ILE A 333 23.71 -5.48 -10.05
CA ILE A 333 24.16 -6.47 -9.06
C ILE A 333 24.48 -7.80 -9.72
N LYS A 334 23.60 -8.31 -10.59
CA LYS A 334 23.79 -9.61 -11.25
C LYS A 334 24.68 -9.58 -12.51
N THR A 335 25.14 -8.42 -12.94
CA THR A 335 26.09 -8.29 -14.05
C THR A 335 27.44 -7.75 -13.55
N TRP A 336 27.57 -6.44 -13.46
CA TRP A 336 28.83 -5.77 -13.12
C TRP A 336 29.35 -6.14 -11.72
N TYR A 337 28.49 -6.14 -10.70
CA TYR A 337 28.92 -6.46 -9.33
C TYR A 337 29.28 -7.95 -9.19
N ALA A 338 28.51 -8.84 -9.82
CA ALA A 338 28.79 -10.27 -9.89
C ALA A 338 30.17 -10.53 -10.51
N GLU A 339 30.48 -9.91 -11.66
CA GLU A 339 31.77 -9.99 -12.32
C GLU A 339 32.90 -9.47 -11.44
N LYS A 340 32.72 -8.30 -10.82
CA LYS A 340 33.69 -7.69 -9.91
C LYS A 340 34.03 -8.57 -8.70
N MET A 341 33.02 -9.27 -8.18
CA MET A 341 33.18 -10.17 -7.03
C MET A 341 33.60 -11.60 -7.43
N GLY A 342 33.56 -11.93 -8.71
CA GLY A 342 33.84 -13.29 -9.21
C GLY A 342 32.77 -14.31 -8.79
N ILE A 343 31.50 -13.89 -8.63
CA ILE A 343 30.37 -14.72 -8.23
C ILE A 343 29.50 -14.99 -9.47
N ASP A 344 29.09 -16.24 -9.68
CA ASP A 344 28.15 -16.58 -10.76
C ASP A 344 26.78 -15.91 -10.46
N PRO A 345 26.17 -15.19 -11.40
CA PRO A 345 24.84 -14.55 -11.22
C PRO A 345 23.75 -15.50 -10.72
N LYS A 346 23.81 -16.79 -11.04
CA LYS A 346 22.85 -17.81 -10.56
C LYS A 346 22.91 -18.02 -9.04
N ASP A 347 24.06 -17.74 -8.42
CA ASP A 347 24.29 -17.92 -6.99
C ASP A 347 24.01 -16.64 -6.18
N ILE A 348 23.74 -15.53 -6.88
CA ILE A 348 23.30 -14.27 -6.26
C ILE A 348 21.78 -14.23 -6.19
N VAL A 349 21.25 -14.05 -4.99
CA VAL A 349 19.82 -13.77 -4.77
C VAL A 349 19.65 -12.29 -4.43
N VAL A 350 18.89 -11.57 -5.25
CA VAL A 350 18.63 -10.14 -5.07
C VAL A 350 17.24 -9.95 -4.48
N VAL A 351 17.16 -9.24 -3.36
CA VAL A 351 15.90 -8.91 -2.66
C VAL A 351 15.68 -7.40 -2.65
N GLY A 352 14.58 -6.94 -3.21
CA GLY A 352 14.16 -5.54 -3.12
C GLY A 352 13.20 -5.33 -1.94
N ILE A 353 13.47 -4.34 -1.09
CA ILE A 353 12.51 -3.89 -0.08
C ILE A 353 11.78 -2.66 -0.64
N MET A 354 10.48 -2.84 -0.96
CA MET A 354 9.72 -1.88 -1.74
C MET A 354 8.39 -1.49 -1.06
N PRO A 355 7.92 -0.25 -1.18
CA PRO A 355 6.65 0.19 -0.60
C PRO A 355 5.44 -0.17 -1.46
N CYS A 356 5.57 -1.10 -2.40
CA CYS A 356 4.60 -1.34 -3.46
C CYS A 356 4.46 -2.84 -3.75
N THR A 357 3.22 -3.35 -3.71
CA THR A 357 2.95 -4.77 -4.04
C THR A 357 3.09 -5.09 -5.53
N ALA A 358 2.95 -4.10 -6.43
CA ALA A 358 3.18 -4.28 -7.85
C ALA A 358 4.65 -4.60 -8.18
N LYS A 359 5.57 -4.26 -7.30
CA LYS A 359 6.99 -4.65 -7.43
C LYS A 359 7.20 -6.17 -7.36
N LYS A 360 6.34 -6.91 -6.68
CA LYS A 360 6.32 -8.38 -6.71
C LYS A 360 5.94 -8.90 -8.11
N PHE A 361 5.03 -8.24 -8.82
CA PHE A 361 4.70 -8.56 -10.19
C PHE A 361 5.86 -8.22 -11.15
N GLU A 362 6.52 -7.08 -10.94
CA GLU A 362 7.65 -6.65 -11.77
C GLU A 362 8.80 -7.69 -11.77
N THR A 363 9.10 -8.32 -10.63
CA THR A 363 10.15 -9.35 -10.54
C THR A 363 9.84 -10.64 -11.32
N LYS A 364 8.62 -10.80 -11.80
CA LYS A 364 8.17 -11.99 -12.54
C LYS A 364 7.93 -11.72 -14.03
N ARG A 365 8.34 -10.56 -14.51
CA ARG A 365 8.30 -10.23 -15.93
C ARG A 365 9.48 -10.89 -16.66
N ASP A 366 9.22 -11.45 -17.82
CA ASP A 366 10.24 -12.18 -18.61
C ASP A 366 11.32 -11.25 -19.18
N ASP A 367 11.02 -9.94 -19.31
CA ASP A 367 11.92 -8.91 -19.84
C ASP A 367 12.91 -8.35 -18.77
N GLN A 368 12.89 -8.87 -17.54
CA GLN A 368 13.70 -8.40 -16.41
C GLN A 368 14.79 -9.43 -16.03
N ALA A 369 15.67 -9.76 -17.00
CA ALA A 369 16.72 -10.78 -16.84
C ALA A 369 18.00 -10.42 -17.63
N ALA A 370 18.68 -9.34 -17.26
CA ALA A 370 19.86 -8.83 -17.98
C ALA A 370 21.05 -9.81 -18.00
N SER A 371 21.24 -10.59 -16.93
CA SER A 371 22.30 -11.62 -16.83
C SER A 371 21.88 -12.98 -17.37
N GLY A 372 20.67 -13.14 -17.89
CA GLY A 372 20.04 -14.43 -18.20
C GLY A 372 19.30 -15.05 -17.00
N TYR A 373 19.36 -14.43 -15.83
CA TYR A 373 18.62 -14.75 -14.60
C TYR A 373 17.78 -13.54 -14.20
N PRO A 374 16.68 -13.71 -13.40
CA PRO A 374 15.90 -12.58 -12.91
C PRO A 374 16.79 -11.52 -12.27
N ASP A 375 16.64 -10.26 -12.64
CA ASP A 375 17.41 -9.16 -12.07
C ASP A 375 17.17 -9.03 -10.57
N VAL A 376 15.91 -9.18 -10.14
CA VAL A 376 15.50 -9.23 -8.74
C VAL A 376 14.67 -10.49 -8.51
N ASP A 377 15.07 -11.31 -7.55
CA ASP A 377 14.42 -12.61 -7.27
C ASP A 377 13.15 -12.45 -6.44
N TYR A 378 13.20 -11.59 -5.41
CA TYR A 378 12.10 -11.33 -4.49
C TYR A 378 11.93 -9.84 -4.24
N SER A 379 10.67 -9.43 -4.04
CA SER A 379 10.35 -8.08 -3.58
C SER A 379 9.48 -8.17 -2.33
N LEU A 380 10.00 -7.67 -1.21
CA LEU A 380 9.29 -7.61 0.07
C LEU A 380 8.73 -6.21 0.30
N THR A 381 7.54 -6.15 0.88
CA THR A 381 6.94 -4.90 1.35
C THR A 381 7.56 -4.45 2.67
N THR A 382 7.38 -3.17 3.02
CA THR A 382 7.77 -2.62 4.35
C THR A 382 7.22 -3.46 5.51
N ARG A 383 5.98 -3.95 5.39
CA ARG A 383 5.32 -4.75 6.43
C ARG A 383 5.90 -6.16 6.54
N GLU A 384 6.27 -6.77 5.41
CA GLU A 384 6.97 -8.06 5.41
C GLU A 384 8.32 -7.93 6.09
N LEU A 385 9.10 -6.89 5.78
CA LEU A 385 10.38 -6.62 6.46
C LEU A 385 10.17 -6.37 7.96
N GLY A 386 9.15 -5.58 8.35
CA GLY A 386 8.82 -5.37 9.76
C GLY A 386 8.58 -6.68 10.50
N ARG A 387 7.78 -7.59 9.92
CA ARG A 387 7.54 -8.92 10.50
C ARG A 387 8.81 -9.80 10.59
N MET A 388 9.67 -9.75 9.56
CA MET A 388 10.96 -10.47 9.60
C MET A 388 11.83 -9.99 10.77
N ILE A 389 11.94 -8.69 10.96
CA ILE A 389 12.73 -8.08 12.05
C ILE A 389 12.15 -8.48 13.42
N GLU A 390 10.82 -8.42 13.58
CA GLU A 390 10.15 -8.82 14.83
C GLU A 390 10.32 -10.31 15.11
N SER A 391 10.12 -11.17 14.11
CA SER A 391 10.23 -12.62 14.26
C SER A 391 11.65 -13.08 14.55
N ALA A 392 12.66 -12.33 14.08
CA ALA A 392 14.07 -12.56 14.40
C ALA A 392 14.46 -12.07 15.81
N GLY A 393 13.52 -11.47 16.56
CA GLY A 393 13.79 -10.94 17.90
C GLY A 393 14.70 -9.71 17.92
N ILE A 394 14.83 -9.00 16.79
CA ILE A 394 15.69 -7.82 16.68
C ILE A 394 15.00 -6.63 17.33
N TYR A 395 15.60 -6.06 18.36
CA TYR A 395 15.07 -4.89 19.05
C TYR A 395 15.38 -3.60 18.28
N PHE A 396 14.60 -3.36 17.21
CA PHE A 396 14.85 -2.35 16.17
C PHE A 396 15.18 -0.96 16.70
N LYS A 397 14.42 -0.44 17.68
CA LYS A 397 14.61 0.91 18.23
C LYS A 397 16.00 1.14 18.84
N HIS A 398 16.65 0.10 19.29
CA HIS A 398 17.95 0.15 19.99
C HIS A 398 19.14 -0.21 19.10
N LEU A 399 18.89 -0.47 17.82
CA LEU A 399 19.98 -0.73 16.88
C LEU A 399 20.88 0.52 16.73
N PRO A 400 22.19 0.33 16.57
CA PRO A 400 23.08 1.40 16.10
C PRO A 400 22.72 1.79 14.68
N ASP A 401 23.14 2.98 14.27
CA ASP A 401 23.06 3.39 12.89
C ASP A 401 24.29 2.84 12.13
N GLU A 402 24.05 2.22 10.98
CA GLU A 402 25.06 1.66 10.09
C GLU A 402 24.87 2.22 8.67
N GLU A 403 25.94 2.24 7.88
CA GLU A 403 25.91 2.77 6.51
C GLU A 403 25.69 1.63 5.50
N PHE A 404 25.15 1.99 4.32
CA PHE A 404 25.04 1.06 3.20
C PHE A 404 26.42 0.55 2.74
N ASP A 405 26.44 -0.57 2.04
CA ASP A 405 27.65 -1.14 1.49
C ASP A 405 28.06 -0.48 0.18
N ASN A 406 29.33 -0.16 0.01
CA ASN A 406 29.89 0.36 -1.23
C ASN A 406 30.17 -0.75 -2.26
N PRO A 407 30.14 -0.44 -3.56
CA PRO A 407 29.90 0.89 -4.18
C PRO A 407 28.45 1.23 -4.45
N LEU A 408 27.49 0.33 -4.30
CA LEU A 408 26.10 0.51 -4.69
C LEU A 408 25.22 1.11 -3.55
N GLY A 409 25.85 1.58 -2.48
CA GLY A 409 25.20 2.31 -1.40
C GLY A 409 25.32 3.84 -1.53
N ASP A 410 26.16 4.31 -2.44
CA ASP A 410 26.32 5.75 -2.69
C ASP A 410 25.30 6.24 -3.70
N SER A 411 24.71 7.42 -3.47
CA SER A 411 23.73 8.05 -4.36
C SER A 411 23.86 9.58 -4.32
N THR A 412 23.24 10.23 -5.31
CA THR A 412 23.15 11.69 -5.35
C THR A 412 21.85 12.21 -4.73
N GLY A 413 21.76 13.53 -4.54
CA GLY A 413 20.51 14.15 -4.09
C GLY A 413 19.35 14.02 -5.09
N ALA A 414 19.64 13.75 -6.36
CA ALA A 414 18.62 13.56 -7.40
C ALA A 414 17.75 12.32 -7.13
N ALA A 415 18.33 11.22 -6.66
CA ALA A 415 17.61 10.02 -6.29
C ALA A 415 16.62 10.23 -5.13
N VAL A 416 16.99 11.05 -4.16
CA VAL A 416 16.17 11.33 -2.97
C VAL A 416 14.87 12.04 -3.32
N ILE A 417 14.86 12.93 -4.34
CA ILE A 417 13.66 13.66 -4.75
C ILE A 417 12.59 12.77 -5.41
N PHE A 418 12.90 11.52 -5.78
CA PHE A 418 11.90 10.55 -6.25
C PHE A 418 10.76 10.32 -5.25
N GLY A 419 11.00 10.55 -3.98
CA GLY A 419 9.98 10.48 -2.94
C GLY A 419 8.94 11.62 -3.00
N ALA A 420 9.21 12.69 -3.73
CA ALA A 420 8.30 13.82 -3.91
C ALA A 420 7.48 13.69 -5.19
N THR A 421 6.25 14.25 -5.19
CA THR A 421 5.40 14.28 -6.39
C THR A 421 6.10 15.05 -7.51
N GLY A 422 6.26 14.38 -8.68
CA GLY A 422 6.96 14.95 -9.84
C GLY A 422 8.49 14.87 -9.76
N GLY A 423 9.06 14.34 -8.69
CA GLY A 423 10.50 14.31 -8.46
C GLY A 423 11.31 13.56 -9.51
N VAL A 424 10.77 12.48 -10.06
CA VAL A 424 11.41 11.75 -11.18
C VAL A 424 11.54 12.64 -12.41
N MET A 425 10.44 13.33 -12.79
CA MET A 425 10.44 14.27 -13.91
C MET A 425 11.41 15.44 -13.67
N GLU A 426 11.41 16.00 -12.46
CA GLU A 426 12.31 17.10 -12.09
C GLU A 426 13.78 16.69 -12.23
N ALA A 427 14.17 15.52 -11.70
CA ALA A 427 15.52 14.99 -11.82
C ALA A 427 15.96 14.79 -13.29
N ALA A 428 15.06 14.21 -14.10
CA ALA A 428 15.30 14.01 -15.53
C ALA A 428 15.46 15.35 -16.28
N LEU A 429 14.62 16.34 -15.99
CA LEU A 429 14.69 17.67 -16.59
C LEU A 429 15.99 18.41 -16.22
N ARG A 430 16.43 18.33 -14.97
CA ARG A 430 17.72 18.91 -14.54
C ARG A 430 18.85 18.32 -15.39
N THR A 431 18.96 17.02 -15.49
CA THR A 431 19.97 16.31 -16.28
C THR A 431 19.87 16.67 -17.77
N ALA A 432 18.65 16.73 -18.32
CA ALA A 432 18.43 17.05 -19.73
C ALA A 432 18.85 18.50 -20.07
N VAL A 433 18.50 19.46 -19.21
CA VAL A 433 18.86 20.88 -19.40
C VAL A 433 20.37 21.07 -19.34
N GLU A 434 21.06 20.47 -18.36
CA GLU A 434 22.53 20.54 -18.26
C GLU A 434 23.21 19.93 -19.47
N LYS A 435 22.74 18.79 -19.97
CA LYS A 435 23.28 18.17 -21.19
C LYS A 435 23.03 18.99 -22.45
N LEU A 436 21.89 19.67 -22.55
CA LEU A 436 21.58 20.54 -23.72
C LEU A 436 22.32 21.86 -23.68
N SER A 437 22.44 22.48 -22.52
CA SER A 437 23.08 23.78 -22.36
C SER A 437 24.62 23.69 -22.29
N GLY A 438 25.15 22.55 -21.84
CA GLY A 438 26.56 22.37 -21.49
C GLY A 438 27.02 23.19 -20.27
N GLU A 439 26.08 23.74 -19.52
CA GLU A 439 26.32 24.53 -18.31
C GLU A 439 25.61 23.92 -17.12
N GLU A 440 26.20 24.01 -15.93
CA GLU A 440 25.53 23.65 -14.69
C GLU A 440 24.33 24.56 -14.44
N LEU A 441 23.25 24.00 -13.89
CA LEU A 441 22.05 24.75 -13.54
C LEU A 441 22.37 25.77 -12.43
N LYS A 442 22.06 27.04 -12.68
CA LYS A 442 22.24 28.13 -11.72
C LYS A 442 21.17 28.18 -10.63
N SER A 443 20.00 27.61 -10.90
CA SER A 443 18.89 27.45 -9.96
C SER A 443 18.28 26.07 -10.14
N LEU A 444 17.90 25.46 -9.02
CA LEU A 444 17.20 24.19 -8.99
C LEU A 444 15.68 24.39 -8.85
N ASP A 445 15.21 25.64 -8.88
CA ASP A 445 13.80 25.98 -8.76
C ASP A 445 13.12 25.83 -10.12
N PHE A 446 12.18 24.91 -10.20
CA PHE A 446 11.30 24.71 -11.36
C PHE A 446 9.89 25.23 -11.02
N THR A 447 9.19 25.75 -12.04
CA THR A 447 7.80 26.13 -11.88
C THR A 447 6.96 24.87 -11.67
N GLU A 448 6.23 24.81 -10.56
CA GLU A 448 5.34 23.69 -10.28
C GLU A 448 4.24 23.58 -11.36
N VAL A 449 4.11 22.39 -11.94
CA VAL A 449 3.03 22.06 -12.87
C VAL A 449 1.81 21.53 -12.11
N ARG A 450 2.04 20.98 -10.90
CA ARG A 450 0.99 20.55 -9.96
C ARG A 450 1.21 21.25 -8.64
N GLY A 451 0.17 21.88 -8.14
CA GLY A 451 0.15 22.40 -6.78
C GLY A 451 -0.07 21.29 -5.74
N THR A 452 0.21 21.60 -4.46
CA THR A 452 -0.10 20.76 -3.31
C THR A 452 -1.59 20.61 -3.03
N ASP A 453 -2.43 21.39 -3.71
CA ASP A 453 -3.90 21.41 -3.52
C ASP A 453 -4.62 20.26 -4.25
N GLY A 454 -3.89 19.34 -4.82
CA GLY A 454 -4.40 18.09 -5.38
C GLY A 454 -5.23 18.31 -6.63
N ILE A 455 -4.60 18.39 -7.76
CA ILE A 455 -5.25 18.25 -9.06
C ILE A 455 -5.21 16.78 -9.46
#